data_bb446adcb5e4208c1e9e33123a8d39d9
#
_entry.id   bb446adcb5e4208c1e9e33123a8d39d9
#
_cell.length_a   1.000
_cell.length_b   1.000
_cell.length_c   1.000
_cell.angle_alpha   90.00
_cell.angle_beta   90.00
_cell.angle_gamma   90.00
#
_symmetry.space_group_name_H-M   'P 1'
#
loop_
_entity.id
_entity.type
_entity.pdbx_description
1 polymer ?
#
loop_
_entity_poly.entity_id
_entity_poly.type
_entity_poly.pdbx_seq_one_letter_code
_entity_poly.pdbx_strand_id
1 'polypeptide(L)'
;MKFEIKAYNLQELGQRANQEDSLFPALGKVTSGDRLFVLCDGMGGHEKGEVASATVCELISRTILSQWRADELLSDDLFRQALAAAYDALDAKDDGAERKMGTTMTFLCLHAKGATVAHIGDSRVYQLRPASKHSPAHIVFHTRDHSLVNDLVKIGEITEEEALHHPQKNVITRAMQPCQEQRARADIAHLT
;
A
#
# COMPACT_ATOMS: atom_id res chain seq x y z
N MET A 1 13.48 22.99 3.29
CA MET A 1 14.25 22.55 2.10
C MET A 1 13.27 22.34 0.96
N LYS A 2 13.46 22.94 -0.23
CA LYS A 2 12.61 22.63 -1.39
C LYS A 2 13.17 21.35 -2.02
N PHE A 3 12.43 20.26 -1.95
CA PHE A 3 12.77 19.03 -2.66
C PHE A 3 12.26 19.15 -4.11
N GLU A 4 13.13 18.87 -5.06
CA GLU A 4 12.70 18.57 -6.43
C GLU A 4 12.29 17.10 -6.47
N ILE A 5 11.08 16.82 -6.90
CA ILE A 5 10.57 15.46 -7.05
C ILE A 5 10.45 15.15 -8.53
N LYS A 6 10.97 13.99 -8.92
CA LYS A 6 10.71 13.35 -10.21
C LYS A 6 9.96 12.06 -9.91
N ALA A 7 8.70 12.00 -10.28
CA ALA A 7 7.85 10.85 -10.04
C ALA A 7 7.50 10.18 -11.36
N TYR A 8 7.46 8.86 -11.34
CA TYR A 8 7.10 8.02 -12.46
C TYR A 8 6.17 6.92 -11.97
N ASN A 9 5.24 6.50 -12.81
CA ASN A 9 4.44 5.31 -12.55
C ASN A 9 4.47 4.38 -13.77
N LEU A 10 4.38 3.10 -13.48
CA LEU A 10 4.32 2.02 -14.45
C LEU A 10 3.26 1.02 -13.98
N GLN A 11 2.52 0.47 -14.91
CA GLN A 11 1.54 -0.58 -14.67
C GLN A 11 1.59 -1.57 -15.82
N GLU A 12 1.78 -2.84 -15.50
CA GLU A 12 1.90 -3.92 -16.49
C GLU A 12 0.85 -4.98 -16.22
N LEU A 13 0.11 -5.37 -17.25
CA LEU A 13 -0.89 -6.44 -17.15
C LEU A 13 -0.23 -7.82 -16.97
N GLY A 14 0.98 -7.99 -17.50
CA GLY A 14 1.70 -9.26 -17.45
C GLY A 14 0.92 -10.36 -18.16
N GLN A 15 0.75 -11.50 -17.48
CA GLN A 15 0.01 -12.66 -17.97
C GLN A 15 -1.43 -12.74 -17.44
N ARG A 16 -1.92 -11.67 -16.78
CA ARG A 16 -3.27 -11.61 -16.24
C ARG A 16 -4.29 -11.31 -17.33
N ALA A 17 -5.53 -11.77 -17.13
CA ALA A 17 -6.63 -11.44 -18.05
C ALA A 17 -7.13 -10.00 -17.83
N ASN A 18 -7.16 -9.53 -16.57
CA ASN A 18 -7.64 -8.23 -16.18
C ASN A 18 -6.60 -7.52 -15.30
N GLN A 19 -6.59 -6.20 -15.35
CA GLN A 19 -5.80 -5.37 -14.44
C GLN A 19 -6.58 -5.13 -13.16
N GLU A 20 -6.08 -5.69 -12.06
CA GLU A 20 -6.68 -5.56 -10.74
C GLU A 20 -5.95 -4.55 -9.84
N ASP A 21 -4.82 -3.98 -10.30
CA ASP A 21 -4.11 -2.93 -9.58
C ASP A 21 -4.73 -1.56 -9.83
N SER A 22 -4.68 -0.71 -8.81
CA SER A 22 -5.06 0.70 -8.91
C SER A 22 -3.98 1.60 -8.34
N LEU A 23 -3.73 2.72 -9.04
CA LEU A 23 -2.68 3.68 -8.73
C LEU A 23 -3.26 5.08 -8.51
N PHE A 24 -2.72 5.80 -7.54
CA PHE A 24 -2.86 7.25 -7.43
C PHE A 24 -1.46 7.91 -7.27
N PRO A 25 -1.10 8.91 -8.09
CA PRO A 25 -1.82 9.40 -9.28
C PRO A 25 -1.99 8.31 -10.35
N ALA A 26 -3.07 8.38 -11.13
CA ALA A 26 -3.37 7.40 -12.17
C ALA A 26 -2.24 7.32 -13.23
N LEU A 27 -2.17 6.21 -13.95
CA LEU A 27 -1.14 5.97 -14.96
C LEU A 27 -1.06 7.14 -15.96
N GLY A 28 0.16 7.65 -16.17
CA GLY A 28 0.44 8.78 -17.04
C GLY A 28 -0.06 10.16 -16.53
N LYS A 29 -0.58 10.24 -15.29
CA LYS A 29 -1.04 11.50 -14.68
C LYS A 29 -0.11 12.04 -13.61
N VAL A 30 0.95 11.32 -13.26
CA VAL A 30 1.91 11.74 -12.24
C VAL A 30 2.70 12.98 -12.68
N THR A 31 2.90 13.91 -11.76
CA THR A 31 3.62 15.16 -11.96
C THR A 31 4.69 15.39 -10.89
N SER A 32 5.58 16.34 -11.10
CA SER A 32 6.56 16.77 -10.09
C SER A 32 5.94 17.49 -8.87
N GLY A 33 4.67 17.88 -8.99
CA GLY A 33 3.88 18.50 -7.90
C GLY A 33 3.28 17.48 -6.93
N ASP A 34 3.17 16.21 -7.34
CA ASP A 34 2.54 15.19 -6.53
C ASP A 34 3.36 14.84 -5.30
N ARG A 35 2.67 14.66 -4.19
CA ARG A 35 3.25 14.34 -2.87
C ARG A 35 2.58 13.14 -2.23
N LEU A 36 1.49 12.66 -2.81
CA LEU A 36 0.71 11.53 -2.35
C LEU A 36 0.70 10.44 -3.41
N PHE A 37 1.04 9.23 -3.00
CA PHE A 37 1.07 8.06 -3.86
C PHE A 37 0.37 6.91 -3.14
N VAL A 38 -0.56 6.26 -3.82
CA VAL A 38 -1.28 5.08 -3.32
C VAL A 38 -1.20 4.01 -4.39
N LEU A 39 -0.94 2.77 -3.97
CA LEU A 39 -1.00 1.59 -4.82
C LEU A 39 -1.80 0.52 -4.09
N CYS A 40 -2.75 -0.07 -4.80
CA CYS A 40 -3.62 -1.12 -4.32
C CYS A 40 -3.56 -2.29 -5.32
N ASP A 41 -3.15 -3.47 -4.86
CA ASP A 41 -3.14 -4.72 -5.64
C ASP A 41 -4.42 -5.48 -5.29
N GLY A 42 -5.33 -5.55 -6.26
CA GLY A 42 -6.64 -6.16 -6.10
C GLY A 42 -6.58 -7.67 -6.14
N MET A 43 -7.36 -8.31 -5.29
CA MET A 43 -7.48 -9.76 -5.22
C MET A 43 -8.94 -10.18 -5.19
N GLY A 44 -9.25 -11.23 -5.92
CA GLY A 44 -10.62 -11.77 -6.00
C GLY A 44 -10.79 -12.51 -7.31
N GLY A 45 -11.90 -13.23 -7.50
CA GLY A 45 -12.26 -13.81 -8.79
C GLY A 45 -13.23 -12.89 -9.54
N HIS A 46 -13.24 -12.93 -10.89
CA HIS A 46 -14.23 -12.26 -11.72
C HIS A 46 -14.41 -10.74 -11.45
N GLU A 47 -13.40 -9.94 -11.77
CA GLU A 47 -13.40 -8.44 -11.71
C GLU A 47 -13.58 -7.82 -10.31
N LYS A 48 -13.62 -8.64 -9.26
CA LYS A 48 -13.86 -8.15 -7.90
C LYS A 48 -12.62 -7.47 -7.30
N GLY A 49 -11.42 -7.93 -7.66
CA GLY A 49 -10.17 -7.31 -7.23
C GLY A 49 -10.01 -5.89 -7.75
N GLU A 50 -10.38 -5.65 -9.01
CA GLU A 50 -10.40 -4.31 -9.63
C GLU A 50 -11.31 -3.34 -8.87
N VAL A 51 -12.52 -3.80 -8.49
CA VAL A 51 -13.46 -2.96 -7.73
C VAL A 51 -12.90 -2.61 -6.36
N ALA A 52 -12.28 -3.58 -5.67
CA ALA A 52 -11.70 -3.35 -4.35
C ALA A 52 -10.53 -2.36 -4.40
N SER A 53 -9.57 -2.60 -5.29
CA SER A 53 -8.38 -1.75 -5.42
C SER A 53 -8.73 -0.32 -5.84
N ALA A 54 -9.63 -0.15 -6.81
CA ALA A 54 -10.10 1.16 -7.26
C ALA A 54 -10.81 1.92 -6.13
N THR A 55 -11.68 1.25 -5.38
CA THR A 55 -12.42 1.86 -4.27
C THR A 55 -11.49 2.36 -3.19
N VAL A 56 -10.54 1.53 -2.73
CA VAL A 56 -9.59 1.90 -1.68
C VAL A 56 -8.67 3.01 -2.14
N CYS A 57 -8.10 2.89 -3.34
CA CYS A 57 -7.19 3.87 -3.92
C CYS A 57 -7.86 5.26 -4.03
N GLU A 58 -9.09 5.31 -4.54
CA GLU A 58 -9.86 6.55 -4.68
C GLU A 58 -10.20 7.16 -3.32
N LEU A 59 -10.76 6.38 -2.39
CA LEU A 59 -11.23 6.93 -1.12
C LEU A 59 -10.08 7.45 -0.26
N ILE A 60 -8.97 6.71 -0.17
CA ILE A 60 -7.80 7.14 0.58
C ILE A 60 -7.24 8.43 -0.02
N SER A 61 -6.96 8.45 -1.32
CA SER A 61 -6.37 9.62 -1.97
C SER A 61 -7.27 10.86 -1.87
N ARG A 62 -8.57 10.72 -2.14
CA ARG A 62 -9.54 11.81 -2.07
C ARG A 62 -9.69 12.36 -0.65
N THR A 63 -9.80 11.51 0.35
CA THR A 63 -9.96 11.94 1.75
C THR A 63 -8.74 12.69 2.23
N ILE A 64 -7.54 12.16 1.96
CA ILE A 64 -6.30 12.84 2.35
C ILE A 64 -6.19 14.19 1.65
N LEU A 65 -6.33 14.24 0.32
CA LEU A 65 -6.18 15.48 -0.46
C LEU A 65 -7.21 16.56 -0.13
N SER A 66 -8.37 16.18 0.39
CA SER A 66 -9.39 17.15 0.80
C SER A 66 -9.03 17.92 2.08
N GLN A 67 -8.15 17.38 2.93
CA GLN A 67 -7.89 17.93 4.26
C GLN A 67 -6.39 18.19 4.53
N TRP A 68 -5.48 17.50 3.82
CA TRP A 68 -4.04 17.61 4.05
C TRP A 68 -3.38 18.63 3.11
N ARG A 69 -2.36 19.33 3.63
CA ARG A 69 -1.46 20.22 2.91
C ARG A 69 -0.04 19.70 2.94
N ALA A 70 0.69 19.83 1.83
CA ALA A 70 2.04 19.27 1.67
C ALA A 70 3.11 19.91 2.58
N ASP A 71 2.87 21.07 3.15
CA ASP A 71 3.73 21.74 4.13
C ASP A 71 3.47 21.28 5.58
N GLU A 72 2.44 20.48 5.79
CA GLU A 72 2.06 19.91 7.10
C GLU A 72 2.44 18.43 7.19
N LEU A 73 2.73 17.98 8.41
CA LEU A 73 2.84 16.54 8.70
C LEU A 73 1.47 15.89 8.51
N LEU A 74 1.42 14.78 7.81
CA LEU A 74 0.20 13.99 7.77
C LEU A 74 -0.04 13.36 9.16
N SER A 75 -1.16 13.68 9.79
CA SER A 75 -1.53 13.08 11.07
C SER A 75 -2.04 11.65 10.90
N ASP A 76 -1.72 10.79 11.86
CA ASP A 76 -2.24 9.42 11.90
C ASP A 76 -3.77 9.38 11.97
N ASP A 77 -4.38 10.39 12.60
CA ASP A 77 -5.84 10.45 12.71
C ASP A 77 -6.50 10.73 11.36
N LEU A 78 -5.95 11.63 10.55
CA LEU A 78 -6.44 11.84 9.20
C LEU A 78 -6.26 10.60 8.33
N PHE A 79 -5.11 9.92 8.45
CA PHE A 79 -4.91 8.66 7.75
C PHE A 79 -5.91 7.59 8.20
N ARG A 80 -6.17 7.44 9.51
CA ARG A 80 -7.18 6.51 10.03
C ARG A 80 -8.60 6.83 9.55
N GLN A 81 -8.95 8.12 9.44
CA GLN A 81 -10.23 8.55 8.85
C GLN A 81 -10.34 8.14 7.39
N ALA A 82 -9.29 8.35 6.59
CA ALA A 82 -9.26 7.92 5.19
C ALA A 82 -9.39 6.40 5.05
N LEU A 83 -8.70 5.64 5.92
CA LEU A 83 -8.78 4.19 5.95
C LEU A 83 -10.18 3.70 6.34
N ALA A 84 -10.82 4.32 7.32
CA ALA A 84 -12.18 4.01 7.72
C ALA A 84 -13.18 4.27 6.59
N ALA A 85 -13.08 5.41 5.90
CA ALA A 85 -13.92 5.73 4.76
C ALA A 85 -13.76 4.72 3.61
N ALA A 86 -12.53 4.24 3.38
CA ALA A 86 -12.28 3.21 2.37
C ALA A 86 -12.93 1.86 2.75
N TYR A 87 -12.87 1.46 4.02
CA TYR A 87 -13.56 0.26 4.50
C TYR A 87 -15.09 0.38 4.39
N ASP A 88 -15.66 1.53 4.79
CA ASP A 88 -17.11 1.76 4.69
C ASP A 88 -17.59 1.67 3.23
N ALA A 89 -16.78 2.15 2.29
CA ALA A 89 -17.07 2.05 0.87
C ALA A 89 -16.92 0.61 0.32
N LEU A 90 -15.98 -0.18 0.85
CA LEU A 90 -15.88 -1.61 0.53
C LEU A 90 -17.09 -2.37 1.06
N ASP A 91 -17.49 -2.11 2.31
CA ASP A 91 -18.66 -2.76 2.93
C ASP A 91 -19.93 -2.48 2.14
N ALA A 92 -20.09 -1.24 1.64
CA ALA A 92 -21.24 -0.86 0.80
C ALA A 92 -21.27 -1.56 -0.58
N LYS A 93 -20.14 -2.13 -1.01
CA LYS A 93 -20.00 -2.87 -2.28
C LYS A 93 -20.02 -4.39 -2.09
N ASP A 94 -20.19 -4.88 -0.86
CA ASP A 94 -20.25 -6.30 -0.60
C ASP A 94 -21.51 -6.92 -1.24
N ASP A 95 -21.31 -7.93 -2.05
CA ASP A 95 -22.38 -8.66 -2.73
C ASP A 95 -22.83 -9.93 -1.99
N GLY A 96 -22.31 -10.14 -0.77
CA GLY A 96 -22.62 -11.32 0.04
C GLY A 96 -21.98 -12.63 -0.46
N ALA A 97 -21.12 -12.59 -1.48
CA ALA A 97 -20.47 -13.79 -1.99
C ALA A 97 -19.55 -14.42 -0.94
N GLU A 98 -19.41 -15.75 -0.98
CA GLU A 98 -18.51 -16.49 -0.09
C GLU A 98 -17.06 -16.04 -0.28
N ARG A 99 -16.61 -15.90 -1.52
CA ARG A 99 -15.29 -15.36 -1.85
C ARG A 99 -15.36 -13.84 -1.96
N LYS A 100 -14.91 -13.16 -0.92
CA LYS A 100 -14.91 -11.70 -0.86
C LYS A 100 -13.87 -11.09 -1.82
N MET A 101 -14.20 -9.91 -2.35
CA MET A 101 -13.20 -9.04 -2.96
C MET A 101 -12.21 -8.55 -1.91
N GLY A 102 -11.01 -8.20 -2.33
CA GLY A 102 -10.02 -7.64 -1.43
C GLY A 102 -8.94 -6.88 -2.17
N THR A 103 -8.12 -6.17 -1.42
CA THR A 103 -6.96 -5.47 -1.96
C THR A 103 -5.90 -5.27 -0.90
N THR A 104 -4.63 -5.22 -1.33
CA THR A 104 -3.57 -4.61 -0.56
C THR A 104 -3.71 -3.09 -0.59
N MET A 105 -2.92 -2.40 0.21
CA MET A 105 -2.76 -0.95 0.15
C MET A 105 -1.34 -0.57 0.54
N THR A 106 -0.64 0.17 -0.32
CA THR A 106 0.57 0.90 0.03
C THR A 106 0.34 2.39 -0.16
N PHE A 107 0.89 3.17 0.75
CA PHE A 107 0.68 4.60 0.85
C PHE A 107 2.01 5.30 1.11
N LEU A 108 2.30 6.34 0.35
CA LEU A 108 3.44 7.22 0.54
C LEU A 108 2.98 8.67 0.44
N CYS A 109 3.24 9.44 1.48
CA CYS A 109 2.98 10.87 1.53
C CYS A 109 4.27 11.63 1.84
N LEU A 110 4.71 12.52 0.93
CA LEU A 110 5.90 13.34 1.06
C LEU A 110 5.53 14.72 1.59
N HIS A 111 6.06 15.11 2.72
CA HIS A 111 5.77 16.38 3.40
C HIS A 111 7.05 17.12 3.82
N ALA A 112 6.91 18.34 4.33
CA ALA A 112 8.07 19.19 4.69
C ALA A 112 9.02 18.58 5.73
N LYS A 113 8.57 17.60 6.51
CA LYS A 113 9.35 16.94 7.58
C LYS A 113 9.84 15.53 7.21
N GLY A 114 9.62 15.07 5.96
CA GLY A 114 10.02 13.74 5.51
C GLY A 114 8.91 13.02 4.76
N ALA A 115 8.62 11.78 5.11
CA ALA A 115 7.58 10.99 4.50
C ALA A 115 6.78 10.19 5.52
N THR A 116 5.50 10.01 5.27
CA THR A 116 4.66 9.02 5.94
C THR A 116 4.42 7.85 4.98
N VAL A 117 4.74 6.66 5.44
CA VAL A 117 4.49 5.39 4.73
C VAL A 117 3.47 4.59 5.52
N ALA A 118 2.49 4.00 4.84
CA ALA A 118 1.60 3.03 5.46
C ALA A 118 1.32 1.87 4.50
N HIS A 119 1.04 0.67 5.03
CA HIS A 119 0.69 -0.46 4.19
C HIS A 119 -0.20 -1.48 4.89
N ILE A 120 -0.96 -2.20 4.06
CA ILE A 120 -1.71 -3.44 4.40
C ILE A 120 -1.45 -4.41 3.25
N GLY A 121 -0.98 -5.62 3.55
CA GLY A 121 -0.70 -6.65 2.56
C GLY A 121 0.79 -6.84 2.28
N ASP A 122 1.12 -7.32 1.10
CA ASP A 122 2.47 -7.70 0.66
C ASP A 122 3.02 -6.81 -0.47
N SER A 123 2.27 -5.78 -0.88
CA SER A 123 2.80 -4.72 -1.72
C SER A 123 3.75 -3.84 -0.93
N ARG A 124 4.90 -3.43 -1.52
CA ARG A 124 6.02 -2.87 -0.75
C ARG A 124 6.36 -1.44 -1.11
N VAL A 125 6.83 -0.70 -0.11
CA VAL A 125 7.51 0.58 -0.28
C VAL A 125 8.98 0.41 0.10
N TYR A 126 9.88 0.90 -0.75
CA TYR A 126 11.31 0.92 -0.50
C TYR A 126 11.84 2.36 -0.52
N GLN A 127 12.68 2.70 0.46
CA GLN A 127 13.51 3.89 0.41
C GLN A 127 14.95 3.46 0.11
N LEU A 128 15.47 3.94 -1.01
CA LEU A 128 16.84 3.64 -1.46
C LEU A 128 17.71 4.86 -1.36
N ARG A 129 18.95 4.68 -0.94
CA ARG A 129 19.99 5.68 -1.06
C ARG A 129 20.93 5.29 -2.19
N PRO A 130 21.10 6.15 -3.22
CA PRO A 130 22.00 5.84 -4.32
C PRO A 130 23.46 5.76 -3.84
N ALA A 131 24.31 5.10 -4.62
CA ALA A 131 25.73 5.07 -4.36
C ALA A 131 26.33 6.48 -4.37
N SER A 132 27.28 6.70 -3.48
CA SER A 132 28.09 7.93 -3.40
C SER A 132 29.58 7.57 -3.50
N LYS A 133 30.46 8.57 -3.47
CA LYS A 133 31.92 8.33 -3.44
C LYS A 133 32.37 7.51 -2.21
N HIS A 134 31.57 7.49 -1.14
CA HIS A 134 31.93 6.91 0.16
C HIS A 134 31.04 5.76 0.60
N SER A 135 29.98 5.44 -0.15
CA SER A 135 29.02 4.39 0.22
C SER A 135 28.37 3.76 -1.01
N PRO A 136 28.23 2.43 -1.06
CA PRO A 136 27.44 1.76 -2.09
C PRO A 136 25.95 2.11 -1.96
N ALA A 137 25.18 1.85 -3.03
CA ALA A 137 23.73 1.94 -2.94
C ALA A 137 23.18 0.95 -1.93
N HIS A 138 22.20 1.37 -1.12
CA HIS A 138 21.61 0.52 -0.09
C HIS A 138 20.16 0.90 0.19
N ILE A 139 19.41 -0.09 0.72
CA ILE A 139 18.05 0.12 1.21
C ILE A 139 18.15 0.80 2.59
N VAL A 140 17.50 1.96 2.73
CA VAL A 140 17.40 2.68 4.00
C VAL A 140 16.21 2.23 4.81
N PHE A 141 15.10 1.95 4.12
CA PHE A 141 13.85 1.49 4.71
C PHE A 141 13.08 0.63 3.69
N HIS A 142 12.33 -0.32 4.16
CA HIS A 142 11.28 -1.01 3.41
C HIS A 142 10.17 -1.49 4.32
N THR A 143 8.97 -1.62 3.78
CA THR A 143 7.85 -2.26 4.48
C THR A 143 8.06 -3.77 4.56
N ARG A 144 7.53 -4.39 5.60
CA ARG A 144 7.55 -5.85 5.78
C ARG A 144 6.18 -6.43 5.44
N ASP A 145 6.14 -7.39 4.54
CA ASP A 145 4.90 -8.01 4.09
C ASP A 145 4.07 -8.59 5.24
N HIS A 146 2.78 -8.37 5.20
CA HIS A 146 1.82 -9.11 6.02
C HIS A 146 1.56 -10.47 5.39
N SER A 147 2.47 -11.41 5.62
CA SER A 147 2.44 -12.76 5.06
C SER A 147 2.62 -13.81 6.15
N LEU A 148 2.07 -15.00 5.90
CA LEU A 148 2.17 -16.12 6.83
C LEU A 148 3.63 -16.41 7.19
N VAL A 149 4.53 -16.42 6.20
CA VAL A 149 5.94 -16.72 6.45
C VAL A 149 6.63 -15.67 7.31
N ASN A 150 6.29 -14.39 7.13
CA ASN A 150 6.82 -13.34 7.99
C ASN A 150 6.29 -13.43 9.43
N ASP A 151 5.03 -13.85 9.59
CA ASP A 151 4.46 -14.10 10.93
C ASP A 151 5.16 -15.30 11.60
N LEU A 152 5.45 -16.40 10.86
CA LEU A 152 6.20 -17.55 11.36
C LEU A 152 7.65 -17.21 11.72
N VAL A 153 8.33 -16.39 10.91
CA VAL A 153 9.68 -15.89 11.24
C VAL A 153 9.65 -15.05 12.52
N LYS A 154 8.65 -14.18 12.66
CA LYS A 154 8.52 -13.29 13.82
C LYS A 154 8.35 -14.03 15.14
N ILE A 155 7.67 -15.16 15.13
CA ILE A 155 7.49 -16.03 16.32
C ILE A 155 8.60 -17.08 16.48
N GLY A 156 9.56 -17.13 15.55
CA GLY A 156 10.71 -18.02 15.62
C GLY A 156 10.45 -19.47 15.18
N GLU A 157 9.34 -19.75 14.51
CA GLU A 157 9.00 -21.08 13.99
C GLU A 157 9.82 -21.46 12.76
N ILE A 158 10.19 -20.48 11.94
CA ILE A 158 11.05 -20.65 10.77
C ILE A 158 12.07 -19.52 10.69
N THR A 159 13.19 -19.77 10.02
CA THR A 159 14.20 -18.75 9.70
C THR A 159 13.79 -17.91 8.47
N GLU A 160 14.45 -16.77 8.26
CA GLU A 160 14.26 -15.96 7.04
C GLU A 160 14.64 -16.73 5.76
N GLU A 161 15.65 -17.62 5.84
CA GLU A 161 16.06 -18.46 4.72
C GLU A 161 14.99 -19.51 4.37
N GLU A 162 14.42 -20.17 5.38
CA GLU A 162 13.32 -21.12 5.19
C GLU A 162 12.08 -20.45 4.62
N ALA A 163 11.79 -19.22 5.01
CA ALA A 163 10.66 -18.43 4.51
C ALA A 163 10.72 -18.23 2.98
N LEU A 164 11.91 -18.06 2.39
CA LEU A 164 12.09 -17.87 0.94
C LEU A 164 11.62 -19.07 0.12
N HIS A 165 11.70 -20.28 0.69
CA HIS A 165 11.37 -21.55 0.03
C HIS A 165 10.11 -22.20 0.57
N HIS A 166 9.41 -21.54 1.51
CA HIS A 166 8.23 -22.10 2.15
C HIS A 166 7.07 -22.30 1.16
N PRO A 167 6.32 -23.41 1.20
CA PRO A 167 5.21 -23.69 0.27
C PRO A 167 4.12 -22.60 0.29
N GLN A 168 3.92 -21.97 1.43
CA GLN A 168 2.90 -20.93 1.65
C GLN A 168 3.47 -19.51 1.68
N LYS A 169 4.63 -19.26 1.04
CA LYS A 169 5.28 -17.94 1.02
C LYS A 169 4.43 -16.84 0.40
N ASN A 170 3.46 -17.18 -0.43
CA ASN A 170 2.56 -16.24 -1.09
C ASN A 170 1.21 -16.06 -0.34
N VAL A 171 1.08 -16.59 0.89
CA VAL A 171 -0.14 -16.44 1.68
C VAL A 171 -0.11 -15.11 2.42
N ILE A 172 -1.01 -14.20 2.03
CA ILE A 172 -1.19 -12.90 2.67
C ILE A 172 -2.06 -13.07 3.92
N THR A 173 -1.64 -12.47 5.05
CA THR A 173 -2.37 -12.54 6.33
C THR A 173 -3.17 -11.30 6.63
N ARG A 174 -2.94 -10.19 5.91
CA ARG A 174 -3.74 -8.96 6.03
C ARG A 174 -4.06 -8.40 4.65
N ALA A 175 -5.35 -8.15 4.44
CA ALA A 175 -5.88 -7.46 3.26
C ALA A 175 -7.09 -6.62 3.66
N MET A 176 -7.42 -5.61 2.87
CA MET A 176 -8.66 -4.87 3.01
C MET A 176 -9.77 -5.63 2.27
N GLN A 177 -10.78 -6.05 3.00
CA GLN A 177 -11.95 -6.76 2.48
C GLN A 177 -13.22 -6.18 3.08
N PRO A 178 -14.37 -6.28 2.39
CA PRO A 178 -15.64 -5.84 2.93
C PRO A 178 -16.11 -6.73 4.09
N CYS A 179 -16.86 -6.14 5.00
CA CYS A 179 -17.56 -6.82 6.10
C CYS A 179 -16.65 -7.71 6.98
N GLN A 180 -15.37 -7.31 7.15
CA GLN A 180 -14.47 -8.01 8.06
C GLN A 180 -14.93 -7.81 9.50
N GLU A 181 -15.02 -8.90 10.29
CA GLU A 181 -15.30 -8.85 11.72
C GLU A 181 -14.28 -7.96 12.45
N GLN A 182 -13.02 -8.07 12.05
CA GLN A 182 -11.95 -7.18 12.50
C GLN A 182 -11.23 -6.61 11.28
N ARG A 183 -11.43 -5.32 11.02
CA ARG A 183 -10.75 -4.61 9.92
C ARG A 183 -9.24 -4.65 10.12
N ALA A 184 -8.50 -4.96 9.06
CA ALA A 184 -7.05 -5.01 9.09
C ALA A 184 -6.47 -3.62 9.42
N ARG A 185 -5.48 -3.58 10.30
CA ARG A 185 -4.77 -2.34 10.65
C ARG A 185 -3.59 -2.15 9.71
N ALA A 186 -3.38 -0.90 9.29
CA ALA A 186 -2.18 -0.52 8.58
C ALA A 186 -0.99 -0.40 9.53
N ASP A 187 0.17 -0.83 9.09
CA ASP A 187 1.44 -0.46 9.70
C ASP A 187 1.84 0.91 9.15
N ILE A 188 2.20 1.85 10.03
CA ILE A 188 2.53 3.24 9.69
C ILE A 188 3.97 3.52 10.13
N ALA A 189 4.75 4.17 9.27
CA ALA A 189 6.10 4.62 9.54
C ALA A 189 6.27 6.09 9.11
N HIS A 190 6.95 6.87 9.95
CA HIS A 190 7.35 8.24 9.64
C HIS A 190 8.85 8.28 9.38
N LEU A 191 9.23 8.66 8.18
CA LEU A 191 10.61 8.74 7.70
C LEU A 191 11.05 10.20 7.67
N THR A 192 12.27 10.49 8.14
CA THR A 192 12.87 11.84 8.20
C THR A 192 14.05 11.97 7.27
#